data_f05908a98af079bf26c20cce242e7e75
#
_entry.id   f05908a98af079bf26c20cce242e7e75
#
_cell.length_a   1.000
_cell.length_b   1.000
_cell.length_c   1.000
_cell.angle_alpha   90.00
_cell.angle_beta   90.00
_cell.angle_gamma   90.00
#
_symmetry.space_group_name_H-M   'P 1'
#
loop_
_entity.id
_entity.type
_entity.pdbx_description
1 polymer ?
#
loop_
_entity_poly.entity_id
_entity_poly.type
_entity_poly.pdbx_seq_one_letter_code
_entity_poly.pdbx_strand_id
1 'polypeptide(L)'
;MTFLGAAFAVYYQKKQLDVQKATMKLEEILSLLSRHSERLDVLIYTSPQLYPHQYIELNELDPKMKAYIEGSFISILAALGTLSLSKKYNKTFNVPDSNVPDGFISGFLQQSASLINVELNSYGHLLSIYKNSDGDHELVGFYEGKYSALICWLNVVGLLNAPLINDHVDFIVLENVLVGNNFKDYSSSI
;
A
#
# COMPACT_ATOMS: atom_id res chain seq x y z
N MET A 1 -44.24 42.89 5.67
CA MET A 1 -42.81 42.65 5.42
C MET A 1 -42.25 41.41 6.12
N THR A 2 -43.02 40.61 6.83
CA THR A 2 -42.57 39.49 7.66
C THR A 2 -42.37 38.16 6.89
N PHE A 3 -43.09 37.96 5.77
CA PHE A 3 -43.06 36.68 5.04
C PHE A 3 -41.74 36.45 4.25
N LEU A 4 -41.17 37.48 3.63
CA LEU A 4 -39.90 37.41 2.91
C LEU A 4 -38.75 37.08 3.87
N GLY A 5 -38.73 37.66 5.08
CA GLY A 5 -37.69 37.33 6.06
C GLY A 5 -37.73 35.89 6.54
N ALA A 6 -38.91 35.32 6.73
CA ALA A 6 -39.05 33.91 7.09
C ALA A 6 -38.60 32.96 5.98
N ALA A 7 -38.93 33.26 4.72
CA ALA A 7 -38.50 32.49 3.57
C ALA A 7 -36.95 32.48 3.40
N PHE A 8 -36.32 33.62 3.58
CA PHE A 8 -34.85 33.73 3.58
C PHE A 8 -34.23 32.94 4.74
N ALA A 9 -34.77 33.02 5.94
CA ALA A 9 -34.28 32.27 7.09
C ALA A 9 -34.33 30.74 6.84
N VAL A 10 -35.45 30.24 6.31
CA VAL A 10 -35.59 28.81 5.96
C VAL A 10 -34.60 28.39 4.86
N TYR A 11 -34.42 29.23 3.84
CA TYR A 11 -33.45 28.95 2.79
C TYR A 11 -32.01 28.86 3.33
N TYR A 12 -31.58 29.80 4.16
CA TYR A 12 -30.25 29.78 4.78
C TYR A 12 -30.07 28.60 5.72
N GLN A 13 -31.08 28.25 6.52
CA GLN A 13 -31.06 27.07 7.39
C GLN A 13 -30.90 25.80 6.57
N LYS A 14 -31.63 25.65 5.47
CA LYS A 14 -31.50 24.51 4.59
C LYS A 14 -30.05 24.42 4.00
N LYS A 15 -29.53 25.53 3.50
CA LYS A 15 -28.17 25.59 2.96
C LYS A 15 -27.12 25.24 4.01
N GLN A 16 -27.26 25.72 5.24
CA GLN A 16 -26.36 25.34 6.34
C GLN A 16 -26.44 23.86 6.66
N LEU A 17 -27.66 23.28 6.68
CA LEU A 17 -27.85 21.86 6.92
C LEU A 17 -27.22 21.00 5.84
N ASP A 18 -27.30 21.40 4.57
CA ASP A 18 -26.70 20.68 3.45
C ASP A 18 -25.16 20.72 3.53
N VAL A 19 -24.57 21.86 3.90
CA VAL A 19 -23.13 21.99 4.15
C VAL A 19 -22.70 21.11 5.33
N GLN A 20 -23.42 21.12 6.43
CA GLN A 20 -23.12 20.28 7.59
C GLN A 20 -23.16 18.79 7.24
N LYS A 21 -24.17 18.34 6.49
CA LYS A 21 -24.25 16.94 6.04
C LYS A 21 -23.07 16.55 5.13
N ALA A 22 -22.65 17.43 4.22
CA ALA A 22 -21.50 17.18 3.38
C ALA A 22 -20.20 17.06 4.20
N THR A 23 -19.98 17.97 5.16
CA THR A 23 -18.83 17.92 6.06
C THR A 23 -18.81 16.65 6.90
N MET A 24 -19.94 16.28 7.52
CA MET A 24 -20.06 15.05 8.32
C MET A 24 -19.73 13.80 7.48
N LYS A 25 -20.15 13.76 6.21
CA LYS A 25 -19.85 12.65 5.31
C LYS A 25 -18.35 12.57 5.02
N LEU A 26 -17.68 13.70 4.78
CA LEU A 26 -16.23 13.72 4.56
C LEU A 26 -15.45 13.27 5.81
N GLU A 27 -15.86 13.71 7.01
CA GLU A 27 -15.26 13.29 8.28
C GLU A 27 -15.42 11.78 8.50
N GLU A 28 -16.59 11.21 8.17
CA GLU A 28 -16.83 9.76 8.24
C GLU A 28 -15.89 9.00 7.30
N ILE A 29 -15.72 9.45 6.05
CA ILE A 29 -14.81 8.82 5.09
C ILE A 29 -13.36 8.90 5.60
N LEU A 30 -12.92 10.03 6.13
CA LEU A 30 -11.57 10.17 6.70
C LEU A 30 -11.36 9.24 7.90
N SER A 31 -12.37 9.08 8.76
CA SER A 31 -12.31 8.13 9.87
C SER A 31 -12.16 6.69 9.39
N LEU A 32 -12.86 6.31 8.31
CA LEU A 32 -12.74 4.99 7.70
C LEU A 32 -11.37 4.79 7.03
N LEU A 33 -10.88 5.80 6.30
CA LEU A 33 -9.52 5.79 5.72
C LEU A 33 -8.45 5.59 6.79
N SER A 34 -8.55 6.28 7.92
CA SER A 34 -7.63 6.11 9.05
C SER A 34 -7.63 4.68 9.58
N ARG A 35 -8.81 4.07 9.77
CA ARG A 35 -8.93 2.69 10.24
C ARG A 35 -8.32 1.67 9.27
N HIS A 36 -8.56 1.82 7.96
CA HIS A 36 -7.95 0.95 6.96
C HIS A 36 -6.44 1.15 6.90
N SER A 37 -5.98 2.39 7.05
CA SER A 37 -4.57 2.73 7.17
C SER A 37 -3.90 2.05 8.37
N GLU A 38 -4.52 2.12 9.55
CA GLU A 38 -4.01 1.44 10.77
C GLU A 38 -3.94 -0.08 10.58
N ARG A 39 -4.94 -0.70 9.95
CA ARG A 39 -4.94 -2.14 9.64
C ARG A 39 -3.84 -2.51 8.65
N LEU A 40 -3.67 -1.71 7.60
CA LEU A 40 -2.57 -1.88 6.64
C LEU A 40 -1.22 -1.79 7.35
N ASP A 41 -1.01 -0.76 8.18
CA ASP A 41 0.24 -0.58 8.92
C ASP A 41 0.52 -1.81 9.82
N VAL A 42 -0.50 -2.35 10.50
CA VAL A 42 -0.34 -3.59 11.27
C VAL A 42 0.07 -4.76 10.36
N LEU A 43 -0.63 -4.97 9.23
CA LEU A 43 -0.35 -6.09 8.33
C LEU A 43 1.06 -6.01 7.70
N ILE A 44 1.52 -4.83 7.33
CA ILE A 44 2.81 -4.63 6.65
C ILE A 44 4.01 -4.65 7.60
N TYR A 45 3.81 -4.25 8.85
CA TYR A 45 4.89 -4.21 9.86
C TYR A 45 4.93 -5.42 10.79
N THR A 46 4.00 -6.36 10.65
CA THR A 46 4.05 -7.65 11.35
C THR A 46 4.67 -8.74 10.47
N SER A 47 5.08 -9.83 11.12
CA SER A 47 5.56 -11.01 10.39
C SER A 47 4.43 -11.62 9.58
N PRO A 48 4.71 -12.16 8.37
CA PRO A 48 3.71 -12.82 7.54
C PRO A 48 3.03 -13.98 8.29
N GLN A 49 1.74 -14.15 8.03
CA GLN A 49 1.01 -15.33 8.51
C GLN A 49 1.37 -16.53 7.64
N LEU A 50 1.78 -17.61 8.28
CA LEU A 50 2.21 -18.84 7.65
C LEU A 50 1.20 -19.95 7.81
N TYR A 51 1.08 -20.80 6.80
CA TYR A 51 0.41 -22.07 6.94
C TYR A 51 1.29 -23.07 7.71
N PRO A 52 0.70 -24.09 8.41
CA PRO A 52 1.48 -25.05 9.19
C PRO A 52 2.60 -25.76 8.40
N HIS A 53 2.37 -26.11 7.15
CA HIS A 53 3.38 -26.75 6.29
C HIS A 53 4.56 -25.80 5.99
N GLN A 54 4.33 -24.52 5.86
CA GLN A 54 5.37 -23.52 5.60
C GLN A 54 6.32 -23.35 6.80
N TYR A 55 5.85 -23.56 8.03
CA TYR A 55 6.73 -23.60 9.21
C TYR A 55 7.72 -24.75 9.17
N ILE A 56 7.32 -25.91 8.62
CA ILE A 56 8.20 -27.07 8.47
C ILE A 56 9.25 -26.75 7.40
N GLU A 57 8.83 -26.27 6.25
CA GLU A 57 9.74 -25.87 5.15
C GLU A 57 10.73 -24.79 5.58
N LEU A 58 10.27 -23.81 6.38
CA LEU A 58 11.14 -22.77 6.97
C LEU A 58 12.24 -23.36 7.86
N ASN A 59 11.93 -24.39 8.64
CA ASN A 59 12.90 -24.99 9.54
C ASN A 59 13.98 -25.78 8.80
N GLU A 60 13.70 -26.22 7.58
CA GLU A 60 14.64 -26.92 6.70
C GLU A 60 15.51 -25.98 5.86
N LEU A 61 15.20 -24.67 5.87
CA LEU A 61 15.97 -23.68 5.11
C LEU A 61 17.35 -23.42 5.73
N ASP A 62 18.30 -23.06 4.85
CA ASP A 62 19.60 -22.53 5.23
C ASP A 62 19.44 -21.35 6.22
N PRO A 63 20.24 -21.27 7.31
CA PRO A 63 20.21 -20.18 8.27
C PRO A 63 20.28 -18.76 7.66
N LYS A 64 20.97 -18.59 6.53
CA LYS A 64 21.02 -17.31 5.81
C LYS A 64 19.67 -16.95 5.22
N MET A 65 18.94 -17.93 4.71
CA MET A 65 17.58 -17.74 4.18
C MET A 65 16.59 -17.46 5.30
N LYS A 66 16.75 -18.15 6.44
CA LYS A 66 15.92 -17.94 7.62
C LYS A 66 15.97 -16.48 8.09
N ALA A 67 17.17 -15.88 8.13
CA ALA A 67 17.35 -14.48 8.47
C ALA A 67 16.67 -13.50 7.49
N TYR A 68 16.49 -13.91 6.22
CA TYR A 68 15.78 -13.11 5.22
C TYR A 68 14.27 -13.11 5.40
N ILE A 69 13.73 -14.18 5.96
CA ILE A 69 12.29 -14.42 6.13
C ILE A 69 11.85 -14.02 7.56
N GLU A 70 12.80 -13.87 8.48
CA GLU A 70 12.58 -13.32 9.82
C GLU A 70 12.47 -11.80 9.74
N GLY A 71 11.24 -11.29 9.61
CA GLY A 71 11.02 -9.87 9.54
C GLY A 71 9.56 -9.50 9.35
N SER A 72 9.31 -8.23 9.18
CA SER A 72 7.99 -7.73 8.80
C SER A 72 7.69 -8.10 7.35
N PHE A 73 6.40 -8.15 7.02
CA PHE A 73 5.97 -8.40 5.65
C PHE A 73 6.65 -7.46 4.65
N ILE A 74 6.71 -6.17 4.94
CA ILE A 74 7.32 -5.17 4.04
C ILE A 74 8.82 -5.39 3.85
N SER A 75 9.54 -5.81 4.89
CA SER A 75 10.98 -6.08 4.80
C SER A 75 11.26 -7.26 3.87
N ILE A 76 10.49 -8.33 4.02
CA ILE A 76 10.59 -9.52 3.17
C ILE A 76 10.19 -9.19 1.74
N LEU A 77 9.09 -8.48 1.56
CA LEU A 77 8.60 -8.06 0.24
C LEU A 77 9.63 -7.18 -0.50
N ALA A 78 10.26 -6.23 0.19
CA ALA A 78 11.29 -5.37 -0.39
C ALA A 78 12.55 -6.17 -0.79
N ALA A 79 12.98 -7.12 0.05
CA ALA A 79 14.11 -8.01 -0.27
C ALA A 79 13.83 -8.82 -1.54
N LEU A 80 12.62 -9.38 -1.67
CA LEU A 80 12.20 -10.14 -2.85
C LEU A 80 12.04 -9.29 -4.09
N GLY A 81 11.45 -8.10 -3.94
CA GLY A 81 11.34 -7.15 -5.03
C GLY A 81 12.72 -6.75 -5.55
N THR A 82 13.69 -6.54 -4.66
CA THR A 82 15.08 -6.28 -5.03
C THR A 82 15.70 -7.43 -5.80
N LEU A 83 15.49 -8.69 -5.38
CA LEU A 83 15.91 -9.89 -6.11
C LEU A 83 15.28 -9.97 -7.50
N SER A 84 13.97 -9.74 -7.60
CA SER A 84 13.25 -9.74 -8.87
C SER A 84 13.77 -8.67 -9.83
N LEU A 85 14.01 -7.46 -9.34
CA LEU A 85 14.58 -6.36 -10.13
C LEU A 85 16.04 -6.67 -10.55
N SER A 86 16.85 -7.27 -9.66
CA SER A 86 18.20 -7.71 -9.96
C SER A 86 18.21 -8.68 -11.15
N LYS A 87 17.36 -9.69 -11.12
CA LYS A 87 17.21 -10.64 -12.24
C LYS A 87 16.74 -9.94 -13.52
N LYS A 88 15.71 -9.08 -13.42
CA LYS A 88 15.12 -8.36 -14.57
C LYS A 88 16.13 -7.46 -15.28
N TYR A 89 16.98 -6.75 -14.53
CA TYR A 89 17.95 -5.79 -15.10
C TYR A 89 19.36 -6.32 -15.22
N ASN A 90 19.60 -7.61 -14.95
CA ASN A 90 20.90 -8.27 -14.99
C ASN A 90 21.98 -7.49 -14.21
N LYS A 91 21.62 -6.96 -13.04
CA LYS A 91 22.46 -6.17 -12.16
C LYS A 91 22.60 -6.88 -10.81
N THR A 92 23.81 -6.91 -10.28
CA THR A 92 24.09 -7.45 -8.95
C THR A 92 23.71 -6.43 -7.89
N PHE A 93 22.62 -6.68 -7.18
CA PHE A 93 22.38 -6.06 -5.88
C PHE A 93 23.12 -6.91 -4.82
N ASN A 94 23.48 -6.31 -3.69
CA ASN A 94 24.08 -7.03 -2.56
C ASN A 94 23.06 -7.94 -1.85
N VAL A 95 22.49 -8.85 -2.61
CA VAL A 95 21.57 -9.86 -2.11
C VAL A 95 22.35 -11.17 -2.09
N PRO A 96 22.35 -11.91 -0.98
CA PRO A 96 23.03 -13.20 -0.92
C PRO A 96 22.57 -14.09 -2.07
N ASP A 97 23.53 -14.79 -2.72
CA ASP A 97 23.23 -15.85 -3.67
C ASP A 97 22.27 -16.85 -3.01
N SER A 98 21.01 -16.72 -3.31
CA SER A 98 19.98 -17.58 -2.75
C SER A 98 19.48 -18.52 -3.85
N ASN A 99 19.77 -19.81 -3.68
CA ASN A 99 19.13 -20.90 -4.40
C ASN A 99 17.68 -21.09 -3.95
N VAL A 100 16.95 -19.99 -3.72
CA VAL A 100 15.52 -20.09 -3.37
C VAL A 100 14.76 -20.51 -4.61
N PRO A 101 14.01 -21.60 -4.56
CA PRO A 101 13.16 -22.00 -5.66
C PRO A 101 12.23 -20.85 -6.06
N ASP A 102 12.19 -20.52 -7.36
CA ASP A 102 11.22 -19.57 -7.88
C ASP A 102 9.82 -20.04 -7.50
N GLY A 103 9.05 -19.22 -6.83
CA GLY A 103 7.71 -19.54 -6.36
C GLY A 103 7.57 -19.89 -4.88
N PHE A 104 8.62 -20.35 -4.17
CA PHE A 104 8.55 -20.61 -2.74
C PHE A 104 8.13 -19.36 -1.96
N ILE A 105 8.73 -18.25 -2.30
CA ILE A 105 8.57 -16.99 -1.58
C ILE A 105 7.27 -16.28 -1.95
N SER A 106 6.84 -16.36 -3.21
CA SER A 106 5.51 -15.85 -3.59
C SER A 106 4.41 -16.62 -2.87
N GLY A 107 4.53 -17.95 -2.77
CA GLY A 107 3.63 -18.78 -1.97
C GLY A 107 3.62 -18.43 -0.49
N PHE A 108 4.81 -18.17 0.08
CA PHE A 108 5.00 -17.79 1.47
C PHE A 108 4.30 -16.47 1.83
N LEU A 109 4.37 -15.46 0.96
CA LEU A 109 3.74 -14.16 1.19
C LEU A 109 2.27 -14.10 0.77
N GLN A 110 1.78 -15.08 0.03
CA GLN A 110 0.49 -15.00 -0.65
C GLN A 110 -0.70 -14.78 0.29
N GLN A 111 -0.70 -15.40 1.47
CA GLN A 111 -1.77 -15.23 2.45
C GLN A 111 -1.81 -13.80 2.98
N SER A 112 -0.66 -13.28 3.44
CA SER A 112 -0.57 -11.92 3.93
C SER A 112 -0.82 -10.89 2.83
N ALA A 113 -0.31 -11.14 1.62
CA ALA A 113 -0.58 -10.30 0.46
C ALA A 113 -2.07 -10.26 0.10
N SER A 114 -2.79 -11.37 0.23
CA SER A 114 -4.24 -11.40 -0.01
C SER A 114 -4.99 -10.51 0.97
N LEU A 115 -4.67 -10.55 2.26
CA LEU A 115 -5.27 -9.67 3.26
C LEU A 115 -4.93 -8.20 3.00
N ILE A 116 -3.68 -7.92 2.68
CA ILE A 116 -3.22 -6.55 2.32
C ILE A 116 -3.96 -6.04 1.08
N ASN A 117 -4.13 -6.86 0.05
CA ASN A 117 -4.85 -6.47 -1.17
C ASN A 117 -6.33 -6.14 -0.88
N VAL A 118 -7.00 -6.87 0.02
CA VAL A 118 -8.37 -6.57 0.45
C VAL A 118 -8.43 -5.20 1.12
N GLU A 119 -7.53 -4.93 2.06
CA GLU A 119 -7.47 -3.63 2.75
C GLU A 119 -7.08 -2.49 1.80
N LEU A 120 -6.13 -2.71 0.87
CA LEU A 120 -5.74 -1.74 -0.15
C LEU A 120 -6.92 -1.39 -1.10
N ASN A 121 -7.71 -2.39 -1.51
CA ASN A 121 -8.89 -2.14 -2.34
C ASN A 121 -9.94 -1.30 -1.59
N SER A 122 -10.20 -1.62 -0.31
CA SER A 122 -11.12 -0.84 0.52
C SER A 122 -10.63 0.59 0.71
N TYR A 123 -9.33 0.74 0.97
CA TYR A 123 -8.67 2.02 1.11
C TYR A 123 -8.76 2.86 -0.18
N GLY A 124 -8.42 2.27 -1.33
CA GLY A 124 -8.50 2.95 -2.63
C GLY A 124 -9.93 3.37 -3.00
N HIS A 125 -10.92 2.53 -2.69
CA HIS A 125 -12.33 2.87 -2.88
C HIS A 125 -12.77 4.08 -2.05
N LEU A 126 -12.43 4.09 -0.76
CA LEU A 126 -12.74 5.23 0.12
C LEU A 126 -12.03 6.51 -0.33
N LEU A 127 -10.77 6.40 -0.76
CA LEU A 127 -10.01 7.53 -1.28
C LEU A 127 -10.64 8.11 -2.55
N SER A 128 -11.12 7.26 -3.44
CA SER A 128 -11.86 7.68 -4.65
C SER A 128 -13.17 8.41 -4.28
N ILE A 129 -13.92 7.90 -3.30
CA ILE A 129 -15.14 8.57 -2.82
C ILE A 129 -14.79 9.93 -2.20
N TYR A 130 -13.74 10.02 -1.38
CA TYR A 130 -13.30 11.26 -0.75
C TYR A 130 -12.92 12.32 -1.79
N LYS A 131 -12.11 11.93 -2.77
CA LYS A 131 -11.69 12.78 -3.90
C LYS A 131 -12.89 13.30 -4.72
N ASN A 132 -13.85 12.44 -5.00
CA ASN A 132 -15.05 12.78 -5.78
C ASN A 132 -16.11 13.58 -4.96
N SER A 133 -15.92 13.71 -3.66
CA SER A 133 -16.78 14.46 -2.76
C SER A 133 -16.21 15.82 -2.35
N ASP A 134 -15.32 16.39 -3.19
CA ASP A 134 -14.60 17.65 -2.92
C ASP A 134 -13.76 17.61 -1.63
N GLY A 135 -13.17 16.44 -1.35
CA GLY A 135 -12.20 16.28 -0.27
C GLY A 135 -10.93 17.12 -0.48
N ASP A 136 -10.25 17.42 0.61
CA ASP A 136 -9.01 18.21 0.59
C ASP A 136 -7.94 17.55 -0.29
N HIS A 137 -7.43 18.29 -1.28
CA HIS A 137 -6.45 17.80 -2.26
C HIS A 137 -5.09 17.44 -1.62
N GLU A 138 -4.66 18.13 -0.58
CA GLU A 138 -3.40 17.83 0.12
C GLU A 138 -3.51 16.51 0.87
N LEU A 139 -4.64 16.27 1.53
CA LEU A 139 -4.93 14.99 2.17
C LEU A 139 -5.07 13.86 1.14
N VAL A 140 -5.70 14.10 0.00
CA VAL A 140 -5.74 13.11 -1.09
C VAL A 140 -4.33 12.74 -1.51
N GLY A 141 -3.45 13.72 -1.79
CA GLY A 141 -2.06 13.46 -2.19
C GLY A 141 -1.27 12.70 -1.11
N PHE A 142 -1.47 13.04 0.16
CA PHE A 142 -0.85 12.30 1.26
C PHE A 142 -1.30 10.83 1.28
N TYR A 143 -2.59 10.57 1.19
CA TYR A 143 -3.13 9.21 1.23
C TYR A 143 -2.78 8.40 -0.04
N GLU A 144 -2.74 9.01 -1.22
CA GLU A 144 -2.27 8.37 -2.46
C GLU A 144 -0.79 7.97 -2.35
N GLY A 145 0.06 8.81 -1.75
CA GLY A 145 1.49 8.54 -1.61
C GLY A 145 1.85 7.54 -0.52
N LYS A 146 1.02 7.41 0.53
CA LYS A 146 1.38 6.65 1.74
C LYS A 146 1.80 5.20 1.48
N TYR A 147 1.11 4.50 0.58
CA TYR A 147 1.37 3.08 0.28
C TYR A 147 1.97 2.84 -1.09
N SER A 148 2.45 3.88 -1.76
CA SER A 148 3.00 3.76 -3.12
C SER A 148 4.16 2.76 -3.21
N ALA A 149 5.08 2.77 -2.26
CA ALA A 149 6.20 1.82 -2.22
C ALA A 149 5.73 0.38 -2.01
N LEU A 150 4.78 0.14 -1.09
CA LEU A 150 4.17 -1.17 -0.87
C LEU A 150 3.52 -1.71 -2.15
N ILE A 151 2.71 -0.87 -2.80
CA ILE A 151 2.00 -1.23 -4.04
C ILE A 151 3.00 -1.58 -5.14
N CYS A 152 4.07 -0.78 -5.28
CA CYS A 152 5.12 -1.04 -6.25
C CYS A 152 5.83 -2.38 -5.98
N TRP A 153 6.21 -2.68 -4.74
CA TRP A 153 6.83 -3.95 -4.39
C TRP A 153 5.91 -5.15 -4.60
N LEU A 154 4.62 -5.03 -4.25
CA LEU A 154 3.62 -6.07 -4.54
C LEU A 154 3.50 -6.33 -6.05
N ASN A 155 3.52 -5.28 -6.86
CA ASN A 155 3.48 -5.39 -8.32
C ASN A 155 4.75 -6.06 -8.87
N VAL A 156 5.94 -5.65 -8.43
CA VAL A 156 7.23 -6.21 -8.86
C VAL A 156 7.33 -7.70 -8.57
N VAL A 157 6.79 -8.15 -7.44
CA VAL A 157 6.79 -9.56 -7.02
C VAL A 157 5.61 -10.35 -7.62
N GLY A 158 4.66 -9.68 -8.29
CA GLY A 158 3.48 -10.32 -8.87
C GLY A 158 2.40 -10.71 -7.86
N LEU A 159 2.38 -10.05 -6.69
CA LEU A 159 1.41 -10.29 -5.62
C LEU A 159 0.32 -9.21 -5.54
N LEU A 160 0.38 -8.18 -6.39
CA LEU A 160 -0.63 -7.13 -6.41
C LEU A 160 -1.93 -7.65 -7.04
N ASN A 161 -3.01 -7.53 -6.30
CA ASN A 161 -4.37 -7.81 -6.75
C ASN A 161 -5.34 -6.75 -6.18
N ALA A 162 -5.08 -5.49 -6.52
CA ALA A 162 -5.83 -4.34 -6.06
C ALA A 162 -6.24 -3.46 -7.25
N PRO A 163 -7.26 -3.87 -8.05
CA PRO A 163 -7.62 -3.22 -9.31
C PRO A 163 -7.99 -1.74 -9.14
N LEU A 164 -8.60 -1.35 -8.01
CA LEU A 164 -8.98 0.04 -7.76
C LEU A 164 -7.78 0.97 -7.50
N ILE A 165 -6.60 0.40 -7.22
CA ILE A 165 -5.38 1.17 -7.01
C ILE A 165 -4.58 1.30 -8.29
N ASN A 166 -4.68 0.36 -9.20
CA ASN A 166 -3.93 0.35 -10.47
C ASN A 166 -4.17 1.62 -11.31
N ASP A 167 -5.37 2.20 -11.23
CA ASP A 167 -5.73 3.41 -11.98
C ASP A 167 -5.07 4.70 -11.42
N HIS A 168 -4.50 4.63 -10.21
CA HIS A 168 -3.94 5.79 -9.50
C HIS A 168 -2.42 5.76 -9.37
N VAL A 169 -1.75 4.68 -9.81
CA VAL A 169 -0.32 4.49 -9.60
C VAL A 169 0.40 4.32 -10.93
N ASP A 170 1.32 5.22 -11.24
CA ASP A 170 2.26 5.03 -12.33
C ASP A 170 3.42 4.11 -11.89
N PHE A 171 3.24 2.82 -12.15
CA PHE A 171 4.21 1.78 -11.78
C PHE A 171 5.58 1.98 -12.44
N ILE A 172 5.62 2.56 -13.64
CA ILE A 172 6.89 2.81 -14.36
C ILE A 172 7.70 3.87 -13.61
N VAL A 173 7.04 4.94 -13.18
CA VAL A 173 7.68 5.99 -12.38
C VAL A 173 8.16 5.45 -11.04
N LEU A 174 7.33 4.69 -10.33
CA LEU A 174 7.69 4.11 -9.03
C LEU A 174 8.82 3.08 -9.16
N GLU A 175 8.80 2.21 -10.16
CA GLU A 175 9.87 1.25 -10.41
C GLU A 175 11.19 1.99 -10.71
N ASN A 176 11.17 3.04 -11.52
CA ASN A 176 12.34 3.86 -11.80
C ASN A 176 12.89 4.57 -10.57
N VAL A 177 12.02 5.05 -9.67
CA VAL A 177 12.43 5.65 -8.39
C VAL A 177 13.09 4.61 -7.49
N LEU A 178 12.51 3.41 -7.37
CA LEU A 178 13.07 2.32 -6.57
C LEU A 178 14.43 1.87 -7.13
N VAL A 179 14.54 1.71 -8.44
CA VAL A 179 15.79 1.37 -9.11
C VAL A 179 16.81 2.50 -8.95
N GLY A 180 16.40 3.77 -9.15
CA GLY A 180 17.27 4.93 -9.05
C GLY A 180 17.82 5.17 -7.64
N ASN A 181 17.01 4.99 -6.60
CA ASN A 181 17.43 5.17 -5.22
C ASN A 181 18.39 4.06 -4.76
N ASN A 182 18.19 2.83 -5.19
CA ASN A 182 19.10 1.73 -4.88
C ASN A 182 20.43 1.80 -5.65
N PHE A 183 20.53 2.59 -6.74
CA PHE A 183 21.76 2.74 -7.54
C PHE A 183 22.62 3.94 -7.14
N LYS A 184 22.06 4.97 -6.51
CA LYS A 184 22.82 6.18 -6.14
C LYS A 184 23.86 5.93 -5.05
N ASP A 185 23.62 4.97 -4.15
CA ASP A 185 24.52 4.69 -3.04
C ASP A 185 25.80 3.94 -3.43
N TYR A 186 25.88 3.38 -4.64
CA TYR A 186 27.04 2.59 -5.11
C TYR A 186 27.98 3.35 -6.07
N SER A 187 27.53 4.44 -6.68
CA SER A 187 28.39 5.20 -7.61
C SER A 187 29.29 6.23 -6.90
N SER A 188 29.09 6.46 -5.62
CA SER A 188 29.89 7.39 -4.79
C SER A 188 31.03 6.74 -4.00
N SER A 189 31.28 5.43 -4.21
CA SER A 189 32.28 4.66 -3.45
C SER A 189 33.37 4.04 -4.36
N ILE A 190 33.57 4.59 -5.58
CA ILE A 190 34.69 4.21 -6.47
C ILE A 190 35.59 5.42 -6.68
#